data_d5a1d0fd717f2fec41f46664538111c7
#
_entry.id   d5a1d0fd717f2fec41f46664538111c7
#
_cell.length_a   1.000
_cell.length_b   1.000
_cell.length_c   1.000
_cell.angle_alpha   90.00
_cell.angle_beta   90.00
_cell.angle_gamma   90.00
#
_symmetry.space_group_name_H-M   'P 1'
#
loop_
_entity.id
_entity.type
_entity.pdbx_description
1 polymer ?
#
loop_
_entity_poly.entity_id
_entity_poly.type
_entity_poly.pdbx_seq_one_letter_code
_entity_poly.pdbx_strand_id
1 'polypeptide(L)' 'MADKIKVWFDAEADFLEVRFSDAAGYEKETANDAVMERVDAQGQVIGFSVMGVSRFRKSKPLVANLMAA' A
#
# COMPACT_ATOMS: atom_id res chain seq x y z
N MET A 1 1.83 -15.67 11.24
CA MET A 1 1.68 -15.44 9.79
C MET A 1 0.25 -15.01 9.46
N ALA A 2 0.11 -14.00 8.65
CA ALA A 2 -1.20 -13.52 8.30
C ALA A 2 -1.84 -14.43 7.26
N ASP A 3 -3.02 -14.93 7.57
CA ASP A 3 -3.76 -15.79 6.65
C ASP A 3 -4.78 -15.03 5.83
N LYS A 4 -4.91 -13.75 6.07
CA LYS A 4 -5.84 -12.92 5.31
C LYS A 4 -5.28 -11.53 5.14
N ILE A 5 -5.71 -10.91 4.06
CA ILE A 5 -5.40 -9.51 3.80
C ILE A 5 -6.71 -8.73 3.84
N LYS A 6 -6.59 -7.45 4.18
CA LYS A 6 -7.72 -6.54 4.15
C LYS A 6 -7.51 -5.55 3.03
N VAL A 7 -8.54 -5.35 2.23
CA VAL A 7 -8.47 -4.48 1.07
C VAL A 7 -9.59 -3.46 1.16
N TRP A 8 -9.25 -2.19 1.04
CA TRP A 8 -10.22 -1.10 0.93
C TRP A 8 -10.04 -0.45 -0.43
N PHE A 9 -11.14 -0.26 -1.11
CA PHE A 9 -11.13 0.48 -2.36
C PHE A 9 -12.20 1.56 -2.28
N ASP A 10 -11.79 2.80 -2.43
CA ASP A 10 -12.69 3.94 -2.44
C ASP A 10 -12.69 4.53 -3.85
N ALA A 11 -13.77 4.28 -4.57
CA ALA A 11 -13.88 4.72 -5.95
C ALA A 11 -13.95 6.24 -6.07
N GLU A 12 -14.55 6.92 -5.10
CA GLU A 12 -14.66 8.37 -5.12
C GLU A 12 -13.31 9.04 -4.91
N ALA A 13 -12.52 8.50 -3.98
CA ALA A 13 -11.19 9.00 -3.70
C ALA A 13 -10.13 8.43 -4.64
N ASP A 14 -10.49 7.45 -5.47
CA ASP A 14 -9.58 6.75 -6.35
C ASP A 14 -8.40 6.18 -5.57
N PHE A 15 -8.71 5.53 -4.46
CA PHE A 15 -7.73 5.12 -3.45
C PHE A 15 -7.88 3.63 -3.15
N LEU A 16 -6.74 2.95 -3.04
CA LEU A 16 -6.69 1.53 -2.67
C LEU A 16 -5.76 1.36 -1.48
N GLU A 17 -6.19 0.59 -0.50
CA GLU A 17 -5.33 0.24 0.62
C GLU A 17 -5.39 -1.25 0.86
N VAL A 18 -4.24 -1.86 1.10
CA VAL A 18 -4.11 -3.28 1.40
C VAL A 18 -3.31 -3.43 2.68
N ARG A 19 -3.83 -4.21 3.62
CA ARG A 19 -3.12 -4.51 4.87
C ARG A 19 -2.92 -6.00 5.02
N PHE A 20 -1.72 -6.38 5.42
CA PHE A 20 -1.34 -7.77 5.67
C PHE A 20 -1.44 -8.12 7.14
N SER A 21 -1.49 -7.12 8.02
CA SER A 21 -1.46 -7.31 9.46
C SER A 21 -2.25 -6.20 10.13
N ASP A 22 -2.84 -6.50 11.29
CA ASP A 22 -3.54 -5.51 12.11
C ASP A 22 -2.61 -4.82 13.11
N ALA A 23 -1.32 -5.08 13.06
CA ALA A 23 -0.37 -4.45 13.95
C ALA A 23 -0.38 -2.94 13.78
N ALA A 24 -0.10 -2.24 14.86
CA ALA A 24 0.05 -0.79 14.81
C ALA A 24 1.24 -0.42 13.94
N GLY A 25 1.10 0.68 13.21
CA GLY A 25 2.16 1.10 12.33
C GLY A 25 1.94 2.50 11.82
N TYR A 26 2.80 2.92 10.93
CA TYR A 26 2.72 4.24 10.33
C TYR A 26 3.06 4.15 8.85
N GLU A 27 2.67 5.17 8.10
CA GLU A 27 2.91 5.21 6.67
C GLU A 27 4.22 5.87 6.35
N LYS A 28 4.91 5.33 5.35
CA LYS A 28 6.16 5.88 4.82
C LYS A 28 6.05 6.06 3.33
N GLU A 29 6.73 7.05 2.82
CA GLU A 29 6.82 7.27 1.39
C GLU A 29 7.67 6.19 0.73
N THR A 30 7.35 5.92 -0.53
CA THR A 30 8.18 5.07 -1.39
C THR A 30 8.77 5.91 -2.49
N ALA A 31 9.53 5.28 -3.38
CA ALA A 31 10.07 5.97 -4.54
C ALA A 31 8.98 6.40 -5.53
N ASN A 32 7.79 5.81 -5.42
CA ASN A 32 6.65 6.18 -6.26
C ASN A 32 5.72 7.06 -5.45
N ASP A 33 5.48 8.29 -5.90
CA ASP A 33 4.65 9.26 -5.20
C ASP A 33 3.22 8.80 -4.97
N ALA A 34 2.73 7.90 -5.79
CA ALA A 34 1.36 7.39 -5.68
C ALA A 34 1.24 6.26 -4.65
N VAL A 35 2.35 5.71 -4.18
CA VAL A 35 2.36 4.54 -3.32
C VAL A 35 2.97 4.88 -1.97
N MET A 36 2.25 4.53 -0.90
CA MET A 36 2.76 4.63 0.46
C MET A 36 2.85 3.22 1.02
N GLU A 37 3.89 2.94 1.78
CA GLU A 37 3.97 1.67 2.51
C GLU A 37 3.62 1.90 3.96
N ARG A 38 3.04 0.88 4.60
CA ARG A 38 2.75 0.91 6.02
C ARG A 38 3.72 -0.04 6.72
N VAL A 39 4.39 0.46 7.74
CA VAL A 39 5.41 -0.31 8.45
C VAL A 39 5.08 -0.39 9.93
N ASP A 40 5.49 -1.48 10.57
CA ASP A 40 5.32 -1.66 12.00
C ASP A 40 6.50 -1.06 12.78
N ALA A 41 6.51 -1.28 14.09
CA ALA A 41 7.56 -0.74 14.96
C ALA A 41 8.94 -1.29 14.63
N GLN A 42 9.01 -2.45 14.00
CA GLN A 42 10.27 -3.08 13.62
C GLN A 42 10.70 -2.69 12.21
N GLY A 43 9.92 -1.85 11.54
CA GLY A 43 10.22 -1.44 10.18
C GLY A 43 9.81 -2.44 9.10
N GLN A 44 9.03 -3.44 9.46
CA GLN A 44 8.55 -4.41 8.49
C GLN A 44 7.31 -3.89 7.79
N VAL A 45 7.22 -4.14 6.47
CA VAL A 45 6.07 -3.71 5.70
C VAL A 45 4.86 -4.58 6.06
N ILE A 46 3.78 -3.93 6.50
CA ILE A 46 2.54 -4.60 6.87
C ILE A 46 1.37 -4.18 6.00
N GLY A 47 1.62 -3.39 4.97
CA GLY A 47 0.60 -2.99 4.03
C GLY A 47 1.10 -1.89 3.10
N PHE A 48 0.21 -1.48 2.22
CA PHE A 48 0.52 -0.37 1.31
C PHE A 48 -0.78 0.29 0.87
N SER A 49 -0.66 1.49 0.32
CA SER A 49 -1.78 2.19 -0.28
C SER A 49 -1.36 2.82 -1.60
N VAL A 50 -2.32 2.97 -2.50
CA VAL A 50 -2.10 3.56 -3.81
C VAL A 50 -3.12 4.66 -4.02
N MET A 51 -2.64 5.86 -4.31
CA MET A 51 -3.49 7.01 -4.61
C MET A 51 -3.58 7.19 -6.12
N GLY A 52 -4.75 7.54 -6.61
CA GLY A 52 -4.96 7.73 -8.03
C GLY A 52 -4.88 6.43 -8.81
N VAL A 53 -5.53 5.38 -8.27
CA VAL A 53 -5.46 4.03 -8.84
C VAL A 53 -5.85 3.99 -10.31
N SER A 54 -6.83 4.80 -10.70
CA SER A 54 -7.32 4.79 -12.08
C SER A 54 -6.24 5.22 -13.09
N ARG A 55 -5.22 5.94 -12.65
CA ARG A 55 -4.11 6.34 -13.52
C ARG A 55 -3.31 5.15 -14.04
N PHE A 56 -3.41 4.02 -13.35
CA PHE A 56 -2.64 2.84 -13.71
C PHE A 56 -3.39 1.89 -14.64
N ARG A 57 -4.53 2.32 -15.13
CA ARG A 57 -5.35 1.51 -16.03
C ARG A 57 -4.59 1.08 -17.28
N LYS A 58 -3.75 1.97 -17.78
CA LYS A 58 -2.97 1.74 -19.01
C LYS A 58 -1.57 1.20 -18.74
N SER A 59 -1.13 1.27 -17.49
CA SER A 59 0.22 0.85 -17.10
C SER A 59 0.10 -0.39 -16.24
N LYS A 60 -0.04 -1.52 -16.85
CA LYS A 60 -0.25 -2.80 -16.16
C LYS A 60 0.95 -3.70 -16.35
N PRO A 61 1.46 -4.31 -15.28
CA PRO A 61 1.06 -4.04 -13.90
C PRO A 61 1.70 -2.78 -13.36
N LEU A 62 1.11 -2.25 -12.30
CA LEU A 62 1.79 -1.24 -11.50
C LEU A 62 2.94 -1.93 -10.75
N VAL A 63 4.13 -1.37 -10.87
CA VAL A 63 5.30 -1.89 -10.15
C VAL A 63 5.85 -0.77 -9.28
N ALA A 64 6.03 -1.07 -8.00
CA ALA A 64 6.66 -0.15 -7.06
C ALA A 64 7.55 -0.93 -6.12
N ASN A 65 8.67 -0.34 -5.78
CA ASN A 65 9.61 -0.95 -4.84
C ASN A 65 9.36 -0.40 -3.45
N LEU A 66 9.17 -1.28 -2.49
CA LEU A 66 8.93 -0.89 -1.11
C LEU A 66 10.27 -0.60 -0.46
N MET A 67 10.38 0.60 0.11
CA MET A 67 11.65 1.09 0.64
C MET A 67 12.05 0.40 1.93
N ALA A 68 11.06 -0.06 2.71
CA ALA A 68 11.31 -0.72 3.98
C ALA A 68 11.34 -2.25 3.87
N ALA A 69 11.10 -2.79 2.72
CA ALA A 69 11.03 -4.24 2.53
C ALA A 69 12.41 -4.89 2.58
#